data_524fdbebbb6d2904cfbdbd3bf3fcab6b
#
_entry.id   524fdbebbb6d2904cfbdbd3bf3fcab6b
#
_cell.length_a   1.000
_cell.length_b   1.000
_cell.length_c   1.000
_cell.angle_alpha   90.00
_cell.angle_beta   90.00
_cell.angle_gamma   90.00
#
_symmetry.space_group_name_H-M   'P 1'
#
loop_
_entity.id
_entity.type
_entity.pdbx_description
1 polymer ?
#
loop_
_entity_poly.entity_id
_entity_poly.type
_entity_poly.pdbx_seq_one_letter_code
_entity_poly.pdbx_strand_id
1 'polypeptide(L)'
;MDGRGARGPLAKARDAPTPADEPASTPATRPASIAGAATTGTRVAPRRAYDASGRRAAAERRRAHVVATASRLFPEHGWTGTTIAGVAREAGVSPEYVSKTFGAKQALLMLAMRSASFAGTASLSESFAALRLAEESDPSVRLDRFVEFVCASVVPMAPFVPSMVQGASEDLGMRTLLQGARRGHVDVVTEVVPLLAIGPVHPDAIDEIVVLTRSETYLVLSGELGWSVERYAAWLRRRIARAVDLTG
;
A
#
# COMPACT_ATOMS: atom_id res chain seq x y z
N MET A 1 -27.03 -50.90 -3.43
CA MET A 1 -28.33 -50.24 -3.30
C MET A 1 -28.07 -48.77 -3.50
N ASP A 2 -28.12 -48.32 -4.74
CA ASP A 2 -29.25 -47.66 -5.42
C ASP A 2 -29.70 -46.41 -4.65
N GLY A 3 -29.76 -45.24 -5.19
CA GLY A 3 -30.07 -44.68 -6.48
C GLY A 3 -29.68 -43.20 -6.51
N ARG A 4 -29.21 -42.73 -7.58
CA ARG A 4 -29.83 -42.11 -8.75
C ARG A 4 -30.74 -40.91 -8.48
N GLY A 5 -30.32 -39.83 -9.13
CA GLY A 5 -31.18 -38.96 -9.96
C GLY A 5 -31.27 -37.55 -9.34
N ALA A 6 -31.21 -36.46 -10.04
CA ALA A 6 -31.58 -36.20 -11.42
C ALA A 6 -30.94 -34.84 -11.88
N ARG A 7 -30.78 -34.78 -13.17
CA ARG A 7 -30.36 -33.58 -13.92
C ARG A 7 -31.52 -32.62 -14.20
N GLY A 8 -31.21 -31.36 -14.37
CA GLY A 8 -31.70 -30.49 -15.43
C GLY A 8 -32.71 -29.40 -15.03
N PRO A 9 -33.02 -28.45 -15.91
CA PRO A 9 -32.31 -28.04 -17.13
C PRO A 9 -32.10 -26.50 -17.28
N LEU A 10 -31.37 -26.15 -18.32
CA LEU A 10 -31.22 -24.85 -18.97
C LEU A 10 -32.57 -24.17 -19.35
N ALA A 11 -32.64 -22.84 -19.18
CA ALA A 11 -33.46 -21.93 -19.99
C ALA A 11 -32.88 -20.52 -19.84
N LYS A 12 -32.49 -19.90 -20.81
CA LYS A 12 -32.92 -19.32 -22.08
C LYS A 12 -32.59 -17.83 -22.09
N ALA A 13 -31.77 -17.48 -23.02
CA ALA A 13 -31.50 -16.12 -23.50
C ALA A 13 -32.80 -15.46 -24.01
N ARG A 14 -32.94 -14.17 -23.82
CA ARG A 14 -33.76 -13.25 -24.65
C ARG A 14 -33.15 -11.86 -24.59
N ASP A 15 -32.58 -11.49 -25.69
CA ASP A 15 -33.00 -10.52 -26.69
C ASP A 15 -32.79 -9.05 -26.33
N ALA A 16 -31.81 -8.48 -27.04
CA ALA A 16 -31.65 -7.06 -27.34
C ALA A 16 -32.71 -6.61 -28.35
N PRO A 17 -33.05 -5.33 -28.41
CA PRO A 17 -33.36 -4.72 -29.68
C PRO A 17 -32.39 -3.60 -30.05
N THR A 18 -32.03 -3.63 -31.33
CA THR A 18 -31.27 -2.68 -32.13
C THR A 18 -32.26 -1.70 -32.81
N PRO A 19 -31.78 -0.65 -33.47
CA PRO A 19 -32.32 0.70 -33.52
C PRO A 19 -33.20 0.99 -34.76
N ALA A 20 -33.90 2.10 -34.75
CA ALA A 20 -34.48 2.73 -35.97
C ALA A 20 -34.53 4.25 -35.78
N ASP A 21 -33.98 4.89 -36.65
CA ASP A 21 -34.25 5.68 -37.84
C ASP A 21 -34.27 7.18 -37.63
N GLU A 22 -33.32 7.79 -38.31
CA GLU A 22 -33.38 9.17 -38.80
C GLU A 22 -34.56 9.37 -39.77
N PRO A 23 -35.09 10.64 -39.96
CA PRO A 23 -34.74 11.20 -41.26
C PRO A 23 -34.35 12.69 -41.27
N ALA A 24 -33.53 12.99 -42.28
CA ALA A 24 -33.09 14.27 -42.75
C ALA A 24 -34.21 15.21 -43.19
N SER A 25 -33.94 16.52 -43.16
CA SER A 25 -34.27 17.46 -44.23
C SER A 25 -33.75 18.87 -43.96
N THR A 26 -32.86 19.34 -44.77
CA THR A 26 -32.53 20.71 -45.14
C THR A 26 -33.52 21.18 -46.22
N PRO A 27 -33.66 22.48 -46.72
CA PRO A 27 -32.79 23.63 -46.55
C PRO A 27 -33.51 25.04 -46.56
N ALA A 28 -32.64 26.06 -46.43
CA ALA A 28 -32.68 27.37 -47.10
C ALA A 28 -33.65 28.47 -46.57
N THR A 29 -33.07 29.62 -46.23
CA THR A 29 -33.09 30.87 -47.08
C THR A 29 -32.51 32.06 -46.26
N ARG A 30 -31.46 32.70 -46.73
CA ARG A 30 -31.12 34.10 -46.49
C ARG A 30 -32.00 35.00 -47.43
N PRO A 31 -32.22 36.30 -47.17
CA PRO A 31 -31.24 37.34 -46.90
C PRO A 31 -31.76 38.48 -45.98
N ALA A 32 -30.93 39.34 -45.53
CA ALA A 32 -30.87 40.80 -45.74
C ALA A 32 -30.23 41.55 -44.58
N SER A 33 -29.19 42.24 -44.90
CA SER A 33 -28.47 43.30 -44.23
C SER A 33 -29.36 44.44 -43.68
N ILE A 34 -29.11 44.89 -42.42
CA ILE A 34 -29.24 46.30 -42.06
C ILE A 34 -28.14 46.65 -41.05
N ALA A 35 -27.53 47.79 -41.28
CA ALA A 35 -26.39 48.38 -40.61
C ALA A 35 -26.71 48.94 -39.20
N GLY A 36 -25.72 48.97 -38.35
CA GLY A 36 -25.40 50.09 -37.47
C GLY A 36 -26.08 50.12 -36.10
N ALA A 37 -25.43 49.69 -35.07
CA ALA A 37 -25.43 50.35 -33.76
C ALA A 37 -24.15 49.97 -33.00
N ALA A 38 -23.35 50.96 -32.70
CA ALA A 38 -22.17 50.86 -31.83
C ALA A 38 -22.61 50.45 -30.43
N THR A 39 -22.34 49.21 -30.06
CA THR A 39 -22.56 48.75 -28.68
C THR A 39 -21.23 48.80 -27.97
N THR A 40 -21.14 49.69 -27.00
CA THR A 40 -20.08 49.83 -26.01
C THR A 40 -19.70 48.44 -25.47
N GLY A 41 -18.53 47.94 -25.86
CA GLY A 41 -18.01 46.64 -25.41
C GLY A 41 -17.71 46.70 -23.93
N THR A 42 -18.60 46.15 -23.13
CA THR A 42 -18.26 45.76 -21.74
C THR A 42 -17.17 44.69 -21.82
N ARG A 43 -15.96 45.11 -21.53
CA ARG A 43 -14.79 44.24 -21.44
C ARG A 43 -15.02 43.23 -20.31
N VAL A 44 -15.54 42.03 -20.64
CA VAL A 44 -15.63 40.92 -19.71
C VAL A 44 -14.20 40.57 -19.32
N ALA A 45 -13.85 40.86 -18.06
CA ALA A 45 -12.55 40.46 -17.50
C ALA A 45 -12.36 38.96 -17.73
N PRO A 46 -11.17 38.52 -18.15
CA PRO A 46 -10.93 37.10 -18.36
C PRO A 46 -11.18 36.38 -17.03
N ARG A 47 -12.11 35.41 -17.02
CA ARG A 47 -12.28 34.48 -15.92
C ARG A 47 -10.92 33.90 -15.67
N ARG A 48 -10.37 34.16 -14.45
CA ARG A 48 -9.13 33.52 -13.98
C ARG A 48 -9.20 32.03 -14.34
N ALA A 49 -8.27 31.58 -15.19
CA ALA A 49 -8.15 30.19 -15.53
C ALA A 49 -8.16 29.39 -14.21
N TYR A 50 -9.11 28.47 -14.12
CA TYR A 50 -9.39 27.71 -12.90
C TYR A 50 -8.20 26.81 -12.63
N ASP A 51 -7.29 27.24 -11.75
CA ASP A 51 -6.06 26.50 -11.39
C ASP A 51 -6.40 25.21 -10.65
N ALA A 52 -6.70 24.15 -11.44
CA ALA A 52 -6.96 22.83 -10.95
C ALA A 52 -5.67 22.15 -10.42
N SER A 53 -4.49 22.57 -10.93
CA SER A 53 -3.20 21.99 -10.55
C SER A 53 -2.78 22.41 -9.14
N GLY A 54 -2.90 23.69 -8.82
CA GLY A 54 -2.59 24.23 -7.49
C GLY A 54 -3.47 23.63 -6.39
N ARG A 55 -4.79 23.43 -6.68
CA ARG A 55 -5.70 22.80 -5.72
C ARG A 55 -5.41 21.31 -5.53
N ARG A 56 -5.07 20.59 -6.60
CA ARG A 56 -4.67 19.18 -6.50
C ARG A 56 -3.40 19.03 -5.67
N ALA A 57 -2.39 19.87 -5.93
CA ALA A 57 -1.17 19.91 -5.14
C ALA A 57 -1.42 20.28 -3.65
N ALA A 58 -2.32 21.22 -3.36
CA ALA A 58 -2.71 21.57 -2.00
C ALA A 58 -3.44 20.41 -1.28
N ALA A 59 -4.31 19.69 -2.00
CA ALA A 59 -5.01 18.51 -1.46
C ALA A 59 -4.02 17.38 -1.14
N GLU A 60 -3.05 17.12 -2.02
CA GLU A 60 -2.00 16.11 -1.79
C GLU A 60 -1.10 16.49 -0.61
N ARG A 61 -0.67 17.74 -0.49
CA ARG A 61 0.10 18.19 0.69
C ARG A 61 -0.68 17.98 1.99
N ARG A 62 -1.98 18.32 2.00
CA ARG A 62 -2.84 18.12 3.17
C ARG A 62 -2.98 16.63 3.51
N ARG A 63 -3.17 15.78 2.49
CA ARG A 63 -3.21 14.32 2.64
C ARG A 63 -1.91 13.78 3.23
N ALA A 64 -0.77 14.16 2.66
CA ALA A 64 0.55 13.76 3.14
C ALA A 64 0.79 14.23 4.59
N HIS A 65 0.36 15.43 4.95
CA HIS A 65 0.48 15.95 6.31
C HIS A 65 -0.30 15.12 7.34
N VAL A 66 -1.54 14.70 7.03
CA VAL A 66 -2.31 13.80 7.90
C VAL A 66 -1.61 12.46 8.06
N VAL A 67 -1.06 11.88 6.97
CA VAL A 67 -0.33 10.62 7.04
C VAL A 67 0.93 10.76 7.90
N ALA A 68 1.71 11.83 7.72
CA ALA A 68 2.90 12.08 8.53
C ALA A 68 2.56 12.28 10.02
N THR A 69 1.46 12.97 10.33
CA THR A 69 0.95 13.10 11.70
C THR A 69 0.58 11.74 12.29
N ALA A 70 -0.14 10.90 11.54
CA ALA A 70 -0.49 9.56 11.99
C ALA A 70 0.76 8.67 12.18
N SER A 71 1.77 8.80 11.30
CA SER A 71 3.03 8.06 11.39
C SER A 71 3.82 8.36 12.67
N ARG A 72 3.64 9.53 13.25
CA ARG A 72 4.20 9.90 14.54
C ARG A 72 3.32 9.42 15.70
N LEU A 73 2.00 9.67 15.64
CA LEU A 73 1.11 9.42 16.76
C LEU A 73 0.91 7.93 17.07
N PHE A 74 0.85 7.05 16.07
CA PHE A 74 0.68 5.62 16.31
C PHE A 74 1.85 4.99 17.09
N PRO A 75 3.12 5.21 16.74
CA PRO A 75 4.24 4.76 17.55
C PRO A 75 4.28 5.36 18.96
N GLU A 76 3.93 6.65 19.11
CA GLU A 76 4.01 7.36 20.40
C GLU A 76 2.88 6.97 21.36
N HIS A 77 1.65 6.79 20.88
CA HIS A 77 0.46 6.65 21.71
C HIS A 77 -0.24 5.29 21.59
N GLY A 78 0.24 4.42 20.72
CA GLY A 78 -0.36 3.12 20.45
C GLY A 78 -1.71 3.20 19.72
N TRP A 79 -2.35 2.05 19.59
CA TRP A 79 -3.66 1.96 18.93
C TRP A 79 -4.74 2.70 19.73
N THR A 80 -4.93 2.40 21.02
CA THR A 80 -6.00 3.00 21.82
C THR A 80 -5.82 4.51 22.01
N GLY A 81 -4.59 4.97 22.24
CA GLY A 81 -4.29 6.40 22.43
C GLY A 81 -4.39 7.25 21.17
N THR A 82 -4.32 6.65 19.97
CA THR A 82 -4.47 7.37 18.71
C THR A 82 -5.92 7.29 18.21
N THR A 83 -6.58 8.43 18.03
CA THR A 83 -7.95 8.52 17.50
C THR A 83 -8.00 9.35 16.22
N ILE A 84 -9.01 9.13 15.36
CA ILE A 84 -9.24 9.96 14.16
C ILE A 84 -9.35 11.45 14.53
N ALA A 85 -10.08 11.77 15.61
CA ALA A 85 -10.21 13.14 16.10
C ALA A 85 -8.88 13.71 16.61
N GLY A 86 -8.05 12.89 17.26
CA GLY A 86 -6.71 13.28 17.72
C GLY A 86 -5.78 13.59 16.54
N VAL A 87 -5.74 12.71 15.53
CA VAL A 87 -4.96 12.94 14.30
C VAL A 87 -5.45 14.20 13.57
N ALA A 88 -6.76 14.37 13.43
CA ALA A 88 -7.34 15.55 12.76
C ALA A 88 -6.95 16.85 13.45
N ARG A 89 -7.07 16.90 14.78
CA ARG A 89 -6.68 18.06 15.59
C ARG A 89 -5.22 18.41 15.42
N GLU A 90 -4.34 17.41 15.50
CA GLU A 90 -2.90 17.61 15.38
C GLU A 90 -2.48 18.02 13.97
N ALA A 91 -3.18 17.50 12.94
CA ALA A 91 -2.95 17.85 11.53
C ALA A 91 -3.67 19.15 11.10
N GLY A 92 -4.41 19.82 11.98
CA GLY A 92 -5.14 21.06 11.65
C GLY A 92 -6.24 20.88 10.61
N VAL A 93 -6.93 19.71 10.61
CA VAL A 93 -8.03 19.39 9.70
C VAL A 93 -9.26 18.92 10.51
N SER A 94 -10.43 18.81 9.84
CA SER A 94 -11.61 18.28 10.53
C SER A 94 -11.58 16.74 10.61
N PRO A 95 -12.19 16.13 11.65
CA PRO A 95 -12.33 14.68 11.76
C PRO A 95 -13.08 14.07 10.57
N GLU A 96 -14.07 14.77 10.02
CA GLU A 96 -14.84 14.38 8.83
C GLU A 96 -13.95 14.29 7.61
N TYR A 97 -13.00 15.23 7.46
CA TYR A 97 -12.02 15.18 6.38
C TYR A 97 -11.17 13.91 6.47
N VAL A 98 -10.66 13.58 7.67
CA VAL A 98 -9.86 12.39 7.87
C VAL A 98 -10.66 11.12 7.58
N SER A 99 -11.87 10.99 8.15
CA SER A 99 -12.72 9.82 7.93
C SER A 99 -13.13 9.67 6.46
N LYS A 100 -13.47 10.77 5.77
CA LYS A 100 -13.84 10.74 4.35
C LYS A 100 -12.67 10.39 3.43
N THR A 101 -11.45 10.85 3.78
CA THR A 101 -10.26 10.72 2.92
C THR A 101 -9.55 9.37 3.12
N PHE A 102 -9.52 8.86 4.35
CA PHE A 102 -8.73 7.70 4.74
C PHE A 102 -9.57 6.52 5.22
N GLY A 103 -10.86 6.73 5.48
CA GLY A 103 -11.76 5.72 6.02
C GLY A 103 -11.57 5.50 7.52
N ALA A 104 -11.57 4.24 7.92
CA ALA A 104 -11.44 3.84 9.31
C ALA A 104 -10.00 3.96 9.83
N LYS A 105 -9.84 3.95 11.15
CA LYS A 105 -8.56 4.10 11.85
C LYS A 105 -7.52 3.07 11.41
N GLN A 106 -7.93 1.81 11.17
CA GLN A 106 -7.03 0.76 10.69
C GLN A 106 -6.47 1.08 9.30
N ALA A 107 -7.25 1.66 8.41
CA ALA A 107 -6.77 2.08 7.08
C ALA A 107 -5.73 3.20 7.19
N LEU A 108 -5.93 4.15 8.11
CA LEU A 108 -4.99 5.23 8.37
C LEU A 108 -3.67 4.70 8.97
N LEU A 109 -3.73 3.74 9.93
CA LEU A 109 -2.54 3.07 10.47
C LEU A 109 -1.75 2.35 9.38
N MET A 110 -2.42 1.57 8.54
CA MET A 110 -1.76 0.84 7.44
C MET A 110 -1.11 1.78 6.42
N LEU A 111 -1.75 2.93 6.14
CA LEU A 111 -1.19 3.94 5.25
C LEU A 111 0.02 4.65 5.87
N ALA A 112 -0.06 4.99 7.15
CA ALA A 112 1.05 5.59 7.91
C ALA A 112 2.27 4.66 7.93
N MET A 113 2.06 3.39 8.26
CA MET A 113 3.10 2.37 8.26
C MET A 113 3.74 2.19 6.87
N ARG A 114 2.93 2.05 5.80
CA ARG A 114 3.45 1.94 4.42
C ARG A 114 4.24 3.17 3.99
N SER A 115 3.76 4.36 4.34
CA SER A 115 4.47 5.60 4.03
C SER A 115 5.84 5.67 4.70
N ALA A 116 5.97 5.11 5.90
CA ALA A 116 7.24 5.05 6.62
C ALA A 116 8.20 3.99 6.04
N SER A 117 7.68 2.81 5.65
CA SER A 117 8.49 1.62 5.35
C SER A 117 8.88 1.48 3.88
N PHE A 118 8.03 1.88 2.95
CA PHE A 118 8.22 1.60 1.53
C PHE A 118 8.44 2.86 0.68
N ALA A 119 8.76 4.00 1.27
CA ALA A 119 9.01 5.26 0.56
C ALA A 119 7.94 5.60 -0.51
N GLY A 120 6.68 5.16 -0.27
CA GLY A 120 5.55 5.38 -1.18
C GLY A 120 5.39 4.34 -2.28
N THR A 121 6.13 3.23 -2.30
CA THR A 121 5.86 2.09 -3.20
C THR A 121 4.61 1.32 -2.77
N ALA A 122 3.96 0.64 -3.72
CA ALA A 122 2.57 0.19 -3.53
C ALA A 122 2.45 -1.03 -2.60
N SER A 123 3.43 -1.96 -2.60
CA SER A 123 3.35 -3.19 -1.80
C SER A 123 4.72 -3.78 -1.48
N LEU A 124 4.75 -4.69 -0.49
CA LEU A 124 5.92 -5.49 -0.16
C LEU A 124 6.37 -6.34 -1.37
N SER A 125 5.44 -6.96 -2.08
CA SER A 125 5.71 -7.77 -3.28
C SER A 125 6.35 -6.94 -4.41
N GLU A 126 5.84 -5.73 -4.68
CA GLU A 126 6.43 -4.87 -5.71
C GLU A 126 7.84 -4.40 -5.33
N SER A 127 8.02 -4.02 -4.06
CA SER A 127 9.34 -3.64 -3.55
C SER A 127 10.33 -4.80 -3.61
N PHE A 128 9.86 -6.02 -3.33
CA PHE A 128 10.66 -7.23 -3.43
C PHE A 128 11.00 -7.56 -4.90
N ALA A 129 10.04 -7.51 -5.81
CA ALA A 129 10.28 -7.75 -7.24
C ALA A 129 11.32 -6.78 -7.83
N ALA A 130 11.37 -5.54 -7.32
CA ALA A 130 12.36 -4.54 -7.74
C ALA A 130 13.82 -4.92 -7.39
N LEU A 131 14.04 -5.86 -6.48
CA LEU A 131 15.39 -6.36 -6.15
C LEU A 131 16.02 -7.18 -7.28
N ARG A 132 15.21 -7.73 -8.20
CA ARG A 132 15.66 -8.52 -9.36
C ARG A 132 16.64 -9.62 -8.96
N LEU A 133 16.38 -10.33 -7.85
CA LEU A 133 17.32 -11.32 -7.30
C LEU A 133 17.59 -12.48 -8.27
N ALA A 134 16.60 -12.86 -9.07
CA ALA A 134 16.76 -13.94 -10.06
C ALA A 134 17.73 -13.58 -11.20
N GLU A 135 17.97 -12.29 -11.43
CA GLU A 135 18.88 -11.80 -12.47
C GLU A 135 20.33 -11.64 -11.99
N GLU A 136 20.55 -11.70 -10.67
CA GLU A 136 21.88 -11.66 -10.07
C GLU A 136 22.49 -13.05 -10.00
N SER A 137 23.69 -13.22 -10.53
CA SER A 137 24.38 -14.50 -10.58
C SER A 137 25.14 -14.85 -9.29
N ASP A 138 25.62 -13.82 -8.56
CA ASP A 138 26.37 -13.99 -7.33
C ASP A 138 25.43 -14.17 -6.13
N PRO A 139 25.42 -15.34 -5.47
CA PRO A 139 24.57 -15.60 -4.32
C PRO A 139 24.86 -14.68 -3.12
N SER A 140 26.11 -14.23 -2.95
CA SER A 140 26.48 -13.30 -1.88
C SER A 140 25.86 -11.93 -2.12
N VAL A 141 25.86 -11.44 -3.36
CA VAL A 141 25.23 -10.19 -3.73
C VAL A 141 23.71 -10.28 -3.60
N ARG A 142 23.09 -11.41 -3.97
CA ARG A 142 21.65 -11.67 -3.72
C ARG A 142 21.32 -11.57 -2.24
N LEU A 143 22.11 -12.21 -1.39
CA LEU A 143 21.94 -12.15 0.06
C LEU A 143 22.07 -10.72 0.59
N ASP A 144 23.08 -9.98 0.15
CA ASP A 144 23.30 -8.60 0.60
C ASP A 144 22.11 -7.68 0.22
N ARG A 145 21.62 -7.75 -1.02
CA ARG A 145 20.42 -7.03 -1.48
C ARG A 145 19.19 -7.40 -0.66
N PHE A 146 19.01 -8.68 -0.34
CA PHE A 146 17.88 -9.12 0.48
C PHE A 146 17.98 -8.59 1.92
N VAL A 147 19.16 -8.64 2.55
CA VAL A 147 19.37 -8.09 3.91
C VAL A 147 19.12 -6.58 3.95
N GLU A 148 19.61 -5.83 2.95
CA GLU A 148 19.34 -4.40 2.82
C GLU A 148 17.84 -4.11 2.70
N PHE A 149 17.14 -4.87 1.87
CA PHE A 149 15.68 -4.78 1.72
C PHE A 149 14.94 -5.07 3.02
N VAL A 150 15.33 -6.13 3.75
CA VAL A 150 14.75 -6.46 5.06
C VAL A 150 14.94 -5.29 6.03
N CYS A 151 16.16 -4.76 6.15
CA CYS A 151 16.43 -3.64 7.03
C CYS A 151 15.64 -2.38 6.64
N ALA A 152 15.60 -2.04 5.35
CA ALA A 152 14.84 -0.90 4.83
C ALA A 152 13.33 -1.01 5.07
N SER A 153 12.81 -2.25 5.14
CA SER A 153 11.39 -2.50 5.40
C SER A 153 11.07 -2.61 6.89
N VAL A 154 11.83 -3.42 7.61
CA VAL A 154 11.56 -3.83 9.00
C VAL A 154 11.83 -2.71 9.99
N VAL A 155 12.94 -1.98 9.82
CA VAL A 155 13.36 -0.93 10.76
C VAL A 155 12.30 0.17 10.90
N PRO A 156 11.79 0.77 9.79
CA PRO A 156 10.73 1.77 9.90
C PRO A 156 9.36 1.21 10.33
N MET A 157 9.11 -0.11 10.11
CA MET A 157 7.86 -0.76 10.54
C MET A 157 7.82 -1.08 12.02
N ALA A 158 8.95 -1.39 12.63
CA ALA A 158 9.04 -1.86 14.00
C ALA A 158 8.31 -0.97 15.02
N PRO A 159 8.40 0.38 14.97
CA PRO A 159 7.69 1.24 15.91
C PRO A 159 6.16 1.12 15.85
N PHE A 160 5.60 0.61 14.74
CA PHE A 160 4.15 0.43 14.59
C PHE A 160 3.65 -0.92 15.13
N VAL A 161 4.54 -1.87 15.41
CA VAL A 161 4.17 -3.23 15.88
C VAL A 161 3.27 -3.19 17.12
N PRO A 162 3.56 -2.40 18.18
CA PRO A 162 2.69 -2.33 19.34
C PRO A 162 1.26 -1.89 19.00
N SER A 163 1.11 -0.86 18.13
CA SER A 163 -0.20 -0.39 17.67
C SER A 163 -0.95 -1.44 16.85
N MET A 164 -0.24 -2.20 16.02
CA MET A 164 -0.84 -3.27 15.21
C MET A 164 -1.32 -4.43 16.06
N VAL A 165 -0.52 -4.87 17.04
CA VAL A 165 -0.85 -5.98 17.93
C VAL A 165 -2.01 -5.60 18.86
N GLN A 166 -1.97 -4.41 19.47
CA GLN A 166 -3.05 -3.89 20.28
C GLN A 166 -4.34 -3.74 19.46
N GLY A 167 -4.27 -3.15 18.27
CA GLY A 167 -5.41 -3.02 17.38
C GLY A 167 -6.04 -4.36 17.01
N ALA A 168 -5.22 -5.37 16.74
CA ALA A 168 -5.70 -6.71 16.40
C ALA A 168 -6.38 -7.45 17.58
N SER A 169 -6.10 -7.07 18.83
CA SER A 169 -6.82 -7.61 20.00
C SER A 169 -8.20 -7.00 20.18
N GLU A 170 -8.39 -5.75 19.77
CA GLU A 170 -9.59 -4.94 20.01
C GLU A 170 -10.52 -4.85 18.80
N ASP A 171 -9.99 -4.99 17.57
CA ASP A 171 -10.70 -4.74 16.31
C ASP A 171 -10.55 -5.91 15.32
N LEU A 172 -11.67 -6.47 14.86
CA LEU A 172 -11.68 -7.62 13.95
C LEU A 172 -11.06 -7.29 12.57
N GLY A 173 -11.31 -6.08 12.06
CA GLY A 173 -10.71 -5.63 10.80
C GLY A 173 -9.19 -5.53 10.90
N MET A 174 -8.69 -4.98 12.01
CA MET A 174 -7.25 -4.91 12.28
C MET A 174 -6.63 -6.31 12.46
N ARG A 175 -7.32 -7.22 13.11
CA ARG A 175 -6.89 -8.64 13.23
C ARG A 175 -6.75 -9.30 11.86
N THR A 176 -7.73 -9.13 11.00
CA THR A 176 -7.72 -9.66 9.62
C THR A 176 -6.56 -9.08 8.80
N LEU A 177 -6.32 -7.77 8.92
CA LEU A 177 -5.20 -7.08 8.26
C LEU A 177 -3.84 -7.60 8.75
N LEU A 178 -3.66 -7.74 10.06
CA LEU A 178 -2.40 -8.27 10.63
C LEU A 178 -2.15 -9.71 10.20
N GLN A 179 -3.18 -10.55 10.20
CA GLN A 179 -3.07 -11.94 9.71
C GLN A 179 -2.72 -11.99 8.22
N GLY A 180 -3.32 -11.11 7.40
CA GLY A 180 -2.99 -10.98 5.98
C GLY A 180 -1.54 -10.55 5.76
N ALA A 181 -1.07 -9.54 6.50
CA ALA A 181 0.31 -9.08 6.44
C ALA A 181 1.32 -10.18 6.83
N ARG A 182 1.00 -10.97 7.86
CA ARG A 182 1.85 -12.09 8.29
C ARG A 182 1.89 -13.22 7.26
N ARG A 183 0.78 -13.53 6.60
CA ARG A 183 0.77 -14.50 5.48
C ARG A 183 1.61 -13.98 4.31
N GLY A 184 1.38 -12.75 3.85
CA GLY A 184 2.17 -12.16 2.77
C GLY A 184 3.68 -12.10 3.05
N HIS A 185 4.08 -11.96 4.32
CA HIS A 185 5.49 -12.06 4.71
C HIS A 185 6.02 -13.50 4.53
N VAL A 186 5.26 -14.52 4.94
CA VAL A 186 5.62 -15.94 4.71
C VAL A 186 5.73 -16.24 3.23
N ASP A 187 4.78 -15.74 2.42
CA ASP A 187 4.79 -15.93 0.96
C ASP A 187 6.06 -15.36 0.33
N VAL A 188 6.44 -14.12 0.69
CA VAL A 188 7.69 -13.48 0.20
C VAL A 188 8.93 -14.26 0.62
N VAL A 189 9.02 -14.74 1.87
CA VAL A 189 10.16 -15.54 2.32
C VAL A 189 10.21 -16.88 1.58
N THR A 190 9.07 -17.51 1.34
CA THR A 190 8.99 -18.76 0.57
C THR A 190 9.49 -18.59 -0.87
N GLU A 191 9.21 -17.45 -1.50
CA GLU A 191 9.69 -17.11 -2.84
C GLU A 191 11.20 -16.77 -2.85
N VAL A 192 11.71 -16.13 -1.80
CA VAL A 192 13.10 -15.67 -1.77
C VAL A 192 14.11 -16.75 -1.42
N VAL A 193 13.77 -17.67 -0.52
CA VAL A 193 14.71 -18.68 -0.01
C VAL A 193 15.35 -19.50 -1.14
N PRO A 194 14.60 -20.03 -2.13
CA PRO A 194 15.21 -20.72 -3.26
C PRO A 194 16.13 -19.86 -4.14
N LEU A 195 15.90 -18.54 -4.19
CA LEU A 195 16.74 -17.61 -4.93
C LEU A 195 18.08 -17.32 -4.23
N LEU A 196 18.11 -17.44 -2.90
CA LEU A 196 19.34 -17.23 -2.12
C LEU A 196 20.21 -18.50 -2.05
N ALA A 197 19.60 -19.68 -2.11
CA ALA A 197 20.30 -20.95 -1.93
C ALA A 197 21.16 -21.34 -3.16
N ILE A 198 22.26 -22.04 -2.92
CA ILE A 198 23.09 -22.66 -3.97
C ILE A 198 22.72 -24.14 -4.19
N GLY A 199 22.16 -24.78 -3.17
CA GLY A 199 21.83 -26.20 -3.13
C GLY A 199 20.49 -26.49 -2.47
N PRO A 200 20.26 -27.73 -2.03
CA PRO A 200 19.05 -28.09 -1.30
C PRO A 200 18.89 -27.25 -0.04
N VAL A 201 17.71 -26.66 0.13
CA VAL A 201 17.38 -25.82 1.28
C VAL A 201 17.01 -26.72 2.46
N HIS A 202 17.53 -26.41 3.67
CA HIS A 202 17.13 -27.10 4.89
C HIS A 202 15.61 -26.96 5.10
N PRO A 203 14.88 -28.02 5.54
CA PRO A 203 13.42 -27.95 5.73
C PRO A 203 12.94 -26.77 6.58
N ASP A 204 13.71 -26.39 7.61
CA ASP A 204 13.32 -25.31 8.54
C ASP A 204 13.80 -23.91 8.10
N ALA A 205 14.52 -23.79 6.97
CA ALA A 205 15.12 -22.52 6.55
C ALA A 205 14.08 -21.41 6.32
N ILE A 206 12.93 -21.76 5.75
CA ILE A 206 11.85 -20.81 5.53
C ILE A 206 11.35 -20.28 6.88
N ASP A 207 11.04 -21.17 7.82
CA ASP A 207 10.51 -20.78 9.13
C ASP A 207 11.54 -19.96 9.93
N GLU A 208 12.81 -20.35 9.89
CA GLU A 208 13.91 -19.60 10.51
C GLU A 208 13.98 -18.17 9.92
N ILE A 209 14.01 -18.05 8.60
CA ILE A 209 14.11 -16.74 7.95
C ILE A 209 12.86 -15.90 8.17
N VAL A 210 11.67 -16.50 8.18
CA VAL A 210 10.41 -15.79 8.56
C VAL A 210 10.55 -15.18 9.95
N VAL A 211 11.05 -15.90 10.94
CA VAL A 211 11.24 -15.39 12.31
C VAL A 211 12.30 -14.29 12.34
N LEU A 212 13.44 -14.51 11.68
CA LEU A 212 14.57 -13.56 11.68
C LEU A 212 14.23 -12.21 11.05
N THR A 213 13.33 -12.20 10.04
CA THR A 213 12.98 -11.01 9.25
C THR A 213 11.69 -10.33 9.68
N ARG A 214 11.12 -10.70 10.83
CA ARG A 214 9.95 -10.03 11.41
C ARG A 214 10.30 -8.71 12.08
N SER A 215 9.42 -7.73 11.96
CA SER A 215 9.53 -6.45 12.68
C SER A 215 9.50 -6.65 14.19
N GLU A 216 8.76 -7.64 14.70
CA GLU A 216 8.74 -8.04 16.10
C GLU A 216 10.14 -8.48 16.59
N THR A 217 10.87 -9.26 15.79
CA THR A 217 12.24 -9.70 16.11
C THR A 217 13.18 -8.49 16.20
N TYR A 218 13.12 -7.58 15.23
CA TYR A 218 13.93 -6.36 15.28
C TYR A 218 13.56 -5.48 16.48
N LEU A 219 12.26 -5.36 16.81
CA LEU A 219 11.81 -4.57 17.96
C LEU A 219 12.41 -5.08 19.27
N VAL A 220 12.45 -6.40 19.48
CA VAL A 220 13.12 -7.02 20.66
C VAL A 220 14.62 -6.73 20.63
N LEU A 221 15.29 -6.98 19.50
CA LEU A 221 16.74 -6.77 19.39
C LEU A 221 17.17 -5.33 19.59
N SER A 222 16.43 -4.37 19.04
CA SER A 222 16.75 -2.95 19.15
C SER A 222 16.24 -2.34 20.47
N GLY A 223 14.99 -2.63 20.87
CA GLY A 223 14.34 -2.02 22.02
C GLY A 223 14.79 -2.61 23.36
N GLU A 224 14.95 -3.93 23.45
CA GLU A 224 15.30 -4.60 24.71
C GLU A 224 16.81 -4.86 24.82
N LEU A 225 17.47 -5.21 23.70
CA LEU A 225 18.90 -5.58 23.70
C LEU A 225 19.81 -4.48 23.16
N GLY A 226 19.28 -3.32 22.76
CA GLY A 226 20.04 -2.15 22.34
C GLY A 226 20.86 -2.35 21.06
N TRP A 227 20.40 -3.21 20.13
CA TRP A 227 21.14 -3.45 18.90
C TRP A 227 21.00 -2.26 17.93
N SER A 228 22.10 -1.89 17.29
CA SER A 228 22.05 -1.00 16.14
C SER A 228 21.56 -1.72 14.89
N VAL A 229 21.15 -0.94 13.87
CA VAL A 229 20.71 -1.46 12.57
C VAL A 229 21.83 -2.26 11.88
N GLU A 230 23.07 -1.77 11.97
CA GLU A 230 24.25 -2.42 11.40
C GLU A 230 24.52 -3.79 12.05
N ARG A 231 24.35 -3.86 13.39
CA ARG A 231 24.49 -5.12 14.14
C ARG A 231 23.41 -6.12 13.72
N TYR A 232 22.17 -5.65 13.55
CA TYR A 232 21.05 -6.46 13.08
C TYR A 232 21.32 -6.96 11.65
N ALA A 233 21.71 -6.09 10.74
CA ALA A 233 22.03 -6.45 9.35
C ALA A 233 23.14 -7.50 9.27
N ALA A 234 24.24 -7.28 9.98
CA ALA A 234 25.35 -8.22 10.01
C ALA A 234 24.94 -9.60 10.62
N TRP A 235 24.07 -9.59 11.62
CA TRP A 235 23.53 -10.81 12.21
C TRP A 235 22.60 -11.54 11.24
N LEU A 236 21.65 -10.83 10.60
CA LEU A 236 20.77 -11.38 9.58
C LEU A 236 21.57 -12.05 8.47
N ARG A 237 22.56 -11.35 7.92
CA ARG A 237 23.40 -11.87 6.85
C ARG A 237 24.02 -13.20 7.22
N ARG A 238 24.63 -13.31 8.41
CA ARG A 238 25.26 -14.55 8.88
C ARG A 238 24.24 -15.67 9.10
N ARG A 239 23.06 -15.35 9.67
CA ARG A 239 22.03 -16.36 9.97
C ARG A 239 21.38 -16.86 8.69
N ILE A 240 21.03 -16.00 7.77
CA ILE A 240 20.43 -16.37 6.50
C ILE A 240 21.45 -17.16 5.65
N ALA A 241 22.71 -16.70 5.55
CA ALA A 241 23.75 -17.43 4.84
C ALA A 241 23.88 -18.88 5.32
N ARG A 242 23.78 -19.09 6.65
CA ARG A 242 23.82 -20.45 7.22
C ARG A 242 22.56 -21.25 6.88
N ALA A 243 21.38 -20.65 6.97
CA ALA A 243 20.11 -21.31 6.69
C ALA A 243 19.98 -21.78 5.23
N VAL A 244 20.62 -21.05 4.29
CA VAL A 244 20.62 -21.36 2.85
C VAL A 244 21.94 -21.99 2.34
N ASP A 245 22.79 -22.44 3.26
CA ASP A 245 24.08 -23.14 2.99
C ASP A 245 25.07 -22.34 2.12
N LEU A 246 25.15 -21.03 2.35
CA LEU A 246 26.13 -20.13 1.71
C LEU A 246 27.47 -20.03 2.47
N THR A 247 27.67 -20.85 3.52
CA THR A 247 28.86 -20.81 4.39
C THR A 247 29.87 -21.90 4.08
N GLY A 248 29.89 -22.39 2.80
CA GLY A 248 30.89 -23.36 2.34
C GLY A 248 32.35 -22.91 2.43
#